data_9e052d5fc9d14ae7bc6af03c87ba385e
#
_entry.id   9e052d5fc9d14ae7bc6af03c87ba385e
#
_cell.length_a   1.000
_cell.length_b   1.000
_cell.length_c   1.000
_cell.angle_alpha   90.00
_cell.angle_beta   90.00
_cell.angle_gamma   90.00
#
_symmetry.space_group_name_H-M   'P 1'
#
loop_
_entity.id
_entity.type
_entity.pdbx_description
1 polymer ?
#
loop_
_entity_poly.entity_id
_entity_poly.type
_entity_poly.pdbx_seq_one_letter_code
_entity_poly.pdbx_strand_id
1 'polypeptide(L)'
;MKKAIVVGGSNGIGLAITVELSNLYEEVTIIDRATPSIELSSNVSFRKVNLLDEDFDFLSDYKDIDTLIITAGFGRVTPFNSIVEKEIDNSYQVNTIAATKILHHYYPRMQQAEDFYCAVMGSIAGLVSSPLFALYGATKAALCSLIESLNVELEKSGTNNRILNVSPGSIKGTRFNGGDNDLAETSSLAKEIIQRKYSRSTLYIPQYEEIYKGVIGRYQTDSHQFGLDSYDYKMACGRFNDKPQIVVGYLSGTFDLFHIGHLNLLKRAKQHCDFLVVGIHKDAFHKGKSTFIPYEERVEIIRSIKYVDRVIPSEPEDNDIYVKNIVKYDRLFVGSDYKGTERFNRYEAFFADKGVEIIYFPYTQGTSSTQLRDALAVISSKQ
;
A
#
# COMPACT_ATOMS: atom_id res chain seq x y z
N MET A 1 -26.08 -18.71 4.73
CA MET A 1 -24.60 -18.97 4.77
C MET A 1 -23.91 -17.69 5.22
N LYS A 2 -23.15 -17.73 6.30
CA LYS A 2 -22.44 -16.53 6.82
C LYS A 2 -21.12 -16.36 6.08
N LYS A 3 -20.94 -15.18 5.45
CA LYS A 3 -19.74 -14.83 4.68
C LYS A 3 -19.05 -13.61 5.23
N ALA A 4 -17.73 -13.60 5.27
CA ALA A 4 -16.93 -12.50 5.76
C ALA A 4 -15.82 -12.10 4.79
N ILE A 5 -15.49 -10.80 4.75
CA ILE A 5 -14.29 -10.27 4.11
C ILE A 5 -13.38 -9.65 5.15
N VAL A 6 -12.08 -9.93 5.04
CA VAL A 6 -11.03 -9.30 5.87
C VAL A 6 -10.04 -8.58 4.94
N VAL A 7 -10.13 -7.28 4.88
CA VAL A 7 -9.19 -6.42 4.13
C VAL A 7 -7.98 -6.13 5.01
N GLY A 8 -6.80 -6.60 4.58
CA GLY A 8 -5.59 -6.63 5.40
C GLY A 8 -5.45 -7.92 6.23
N GLY A 9 -6.08 -9.02 5.78
CA GLY A 9 -6.19 -10.27 6.54
C GLY A 9 -4.97 -11.20 6.50
N SER A 10 -3.89 -10.83 5.82
CA SER A 10 -2.72 -11.72 5.63
C SER A 10 -1.69 -11.65 6.76
N ASN A 11 -1.76 -10.65 7.62
CA ASN A 11 -0.75 -10.41 8.65
C ASN A 11 -1.36 -9.86 9.95
N GLY A 12 -0.62 -10.01 11.06
CA GLY A 12 -0.90 -9.38 12.35
C GLY A 12 -2.33 -9.61 12.86
N ILE A 13 -2.99 -8.55 13.33
CA ILE A 13 -4.34 -8.63 13.89
C ILE A 13 -5.36 -9.10 12.84
N GLY A 14 -5.21 -8.70 11.58
CA GLY A 14 -6.09 -9.12 10.48
C GLY A 14 -6.03 -10.63 10.25
N LEU A 15 -4.84 -11.22 10.30
CA LEU A 15 -4.66 -12.66 10.19
C LEU A 15 -5.27 -13.40 11.40
N ALA A 16 -5.08 -12.90 12.61
CA ALA A 16 -5.68 -13.46 13.81
C ALA A 16 -7.23 -13.42 13.73
N ILE A 17 -7.80 -12.30 13.26
CA ILE A 17 -9.25 -12.20 13.04
C ILE A 17 -9.71 -13.19 11.96
N THR A 18 -8.96 -13.34 10.86
CA THR A 18 -9.29 -14.31 9.81
C THR A 18 -9.37 -15.73 10.35
N VAL A 19 -8.37 -16.14 11.14
CA VAL A 19 -8.34 -17.48 11.78
C VAL A 19 -9.54 -17.66 12.72
N GLU A 20 -9.88 -16.68 13.54
CA GLU A 20 -11.05 -16.78 14.43
C GLU A 20 -12.38 -16.80 13.64
N LEU A 21 -12.50 -16.00 12.56
CA LEU A 21 -13.69 -16.01 11.71
C LEU A 21 -13.85 -17.31 10.94
N SER A 22 -12.77 -18.00 10.55
CA SER A 22 -12.86 -19.27 9.86
C SER A 22 -13.55 -20.38 10.67
N ASN A 23 -13.59 -20.25 12.00
CA ASN A 23 -14.32 -21.14 12.89
C ASN A 23 -15.81 -20.79 13.03
N LEU A 24 -16.23 -19.60 12.57
CA LEU A 24 -17.58 -19.06 12.81
C LEU A 24 -18.37 -18.84 11.51
N TYR A 25 -17.70 -18.81 10.37
CA TYR A 25 -18.25 -18.48 9.06
C TYR A 25 -18.05 -19.62 8.08
N GLU A 26 -18.97 -19.77 7.15
CA GLU A 26 -18.90 -20.79 6.09
C GLU A 26 -17.86 -20.40 5.01
N GLU A 27 -17.68 -19.09 4.81
CA GLU A 27 -16.72 -18.55 3.84
C GLU A 27 -16.07 -17.28 4.40
N VAL A 28 -14.74 -17.22 4.36
CA VAL A 28 -13.96 -16.03 4.71
C VAL A 28 -13.04 -15.70 3.56
N THR A 29 -13.07 -14.47 3.07
CA THR A 29 -12.15 -14.03 2.01
C THR A 29 -11.16 -13.00 2.57
N ILE A 30 -9.88 -13.29 2.41
CA ILE A 30 -8.80 -12.33 2.64
C ILE A 30 -8.61 -11.49 1.38
N ILE A 31 -8.60 -10.17 1.55
CA ILE A 31 -8.20 -9.21 0.52
C ILE A 31 -6.94 -8.51 1.01
N ASP A 32 -5.80 -8.76 0.34
CA ASP A 32 -4.51 -8.21 0.76
C ASP A 32 -3.53 -8.18 -0.43
N ARG A 33 -2.50 -7.33 -0.33
CA ARG A 33 -1.39 -7.31 -1.30
C ARG A 33 -0.37 -8.44 -1.08
N ALA A 34 -0.23 -8.88 0.16
CA ALA A 34 0.70 -9.93 0.58
C ALA A 34 -0.04 -11.26 0.78
N THR A 35 0.57 -12.36 0.39
CA THR A 35 0.07 -13.71 0.67
C THR A 35 0.12 -13.99 2.18
N PRO A 36 -0.87 -14.66 2.75
CA PRO A 36 -0.82 -15.12 4.14
C PRO A 36 0.41 -15.98 4.41
N SER A 37 1.00 -15.80 5.60
CA SER A 37 2.24 -16.50 6.00
C SER A 37 2.02 -17.88 6.62
N ILE A 38 0.75 -18.31 6.73
CA ILE A 38 0.35 -19.60 7.32
C ILE A 38 -0.57 -20.35 6.34
N GLU A 39 -0.68 -21.65 6.54
CA GLU A 39 -1.72 -22.44 5.89
C GLU A 39 -3.09 -22.07 6.46
N LEU A 40 -4.06 -21.87 5.57
CA LEU A 40 -5.40 -21.43 5.92
C LEU A 40 -6.39 -22.60 5.91
N SER A 41 -7.45 -22.49 6.70
CA SER A 41 -8.57 -23.44 6.67
C SER A 41 -9.22 -23.47 5.28
N SER A 42 -9.82 -24.61 4.91
CA SER A 42 -10.40 -24.85 3.57
C SER A 42 -11.52 -23.88 3.18
N ASN A 43 -12.17 -23.25 4.16
CA ASN A 43 -13.21 -22.23 3.96
C ASN A 43 -12.66 -20.79 3.88
N VAL A 44 -11.33 -20.62 3.86
CA VAL A 44 -10.68 -19.30 3.71
C VAL A 44 -10.07 -19.20 2.32
N SER A 45 -10.49 -18.19 1.56
CA SER A 45 -9.95 -17.84 0.26
C SER A 45 -9.07 -16.59 0.35
N PHE A 46 -8.15 -16.43 -0.62
CA PHE A 46 -7.28 -15.27 -0.72
C PHE A 46 -7.40 -14.61 -2.10
N ARG A 47 -7.62 -13.30 -2.10
CA ARG A 47 -7.56 -12.47 -3.29
C ARG A 47 -6.47 -11.41 -3.16
N LYS A 48 -5.50 -11.44 -4.06
CA LYS A 48 -4.43 -10.44 -4.08
C LYS A 48 -4.96 -9.11 -4.65
N VAL A 49 -4.97 -8.07 -3.83
CA VAL A 49 -5.38 -6.71 -4.20
C VAL A 49 -4.40 -5.71 -3.57
N ASN A 50 -3.96 -4.74 -4.34
CA ASN A 50 -3.21 -3.60 -3.82
C ASN A 50 -4.16 -2.41 -3.67
N LEU A 51 -4.36 -1.92 -2.45
CA LEU A 51 -5.24 -0.79 -2.15
C LEU A 51 -4.71 0.57 -2.64
N LEU A 52 -3.48 0.62 -3.16
CA LEU A 52 -2.96 1.78 -3.88
C LEU A 52 -3.57 1.92 -5.28
N ASP A 53 -4.13 0.85 -5.83
CA ASP A 53 -4.84 0.89 -7.10
C ASP A 53 -6.17 1.64 -6.90
N GLU A 54 -6.57 2.46 -7.86
CA GLU A 54 -7.80 3.27 -7.76
C GLU A 54 -9.09 2.48 -8.01
N ASP A 55 -8.95 1.30 -8.60
CA ASP A 55 -10.07 0.44 -8.98
C ASP A 55 -10.52 -0.45 -7.83
N PHE A 56 -11.76 -0.27 -7.41
CA PHE A 56 -12.44 -1.06 -6.37
C PHE A 56 -13.58 -1.92 -6.93
N ASP A 57 -13.65 -2.14 -8.25
CA ASP A 57 -14.71 -2.93 -8.92
C ASP A 57 -14.78 -4.37 -8.40
N PHE A 58 -13.66 -4.88 -7.88
CA PHE A 58 -13.59 -6.20 -7.26
C PHE A 58 -14.59 -6.41 -6.11
N LEU A 59 -15.05 -5.34 -5.46
CA LEU A 59 -16.05 -5.42 -4.38
C LEU A 59 -17.39 -5.94 -4.89
N SER A 60 -17.66 -5.78 -6.18
CA SER A 60 -18.89 -6.29 -6.82
C SER A 60 -19.02 -7.81 -6.78
N ASP A 61 -17.91 -8.54 -6.63
CA ASP A 61 -17.89 -10.00 -6.50
C ASP A 61 -18.34 -10.46 -5.09
N TYR A 62 -18.45 -9.53 -4.12
CA TYR A 62 -18.68 -9.83 -2.71
C TYR A 62 -19.91 -9.11 -2.14
N LYS A 63 -21.01 -9.10 -2.90
CA LYS A 63 -22.25 -8.38 -2.50
C LYS A 63 -22.96 -9.00 -1.31
N ASP A 64 -22.86 -10.32 -1.15
CA ASP A 64 -23.65 -11.13 -0.20
C ASP A 64 -22.85 -11.47 1.07
N ILE A 65 -22.08 -10.51 1.61
CA ILE A 65 -21.37 -10.69 2.86
C ILE A 65 -22.20 -10.22 4.05
N ASP A 66 -21.98 -10.87 5.19
CA ASP A 66 -22.58 -10.48 6.49
C ASP A 66 -21.59 -9.71 7.37
N THR A 67 -20.29 -9.83 7.06
CA THR A 67 -19.23 -9.22 7.88
C THR A 67 -18.13 -8.62 7.01
N LEU A 68 -17.80 -7.39 7.35
CA LEU A 68 -16.67 -6.63 6.79
C LEU A 68 -15.69 -6.27 7.89
N ILE A 69 -14.43 -6.69 7.73
CA ILE A 69 -13.33 -6.28 8.61
C ILE A 69 -12.29 -5.53 7.78
N ILE A 70 -11.88 -4.34 8.21
CA ILE A 70 -10.83 -3.55 7.56
C ILE A 70 -9.69 -3.34 8.55
N THR A 71 -8.58 -4.02 8.34
CA THR A 71 -7.36 -3.90 9.16
C THR A 71 -6.17 -3.35 8.39
N ALA A 72 -6.31 -3.21 7.08
CA ALA A 72 -5.25 -2.69 6.22
C ALA A 72 -4.79 -1.31 6.69
N GLY A 73 -3.49 -1.13 6.73
CA GLY A 73 -2.86 0.14 7.10
C GLY A 73 -1.37 -0.03 7.37
N PHE A 74 -0.64 1.05 7.25
CA PHE A 74 0.77 1.11 7.56
C PHE A 74 1.18 2.49 8.08
N GLY A 75 2.34 2.55 8.73
CA GLY A 75 2.95 3.78 9.21
C GLY A 75 4.27 3.47 9.91
N ARG A 76 5.13 4.47 10.05
CA ARG A 76 6.42 4.37 10.73
C ARG A 76 6.68 5.56 11.63
N VAL A 77 7.43 5.34 12.70
CA VAL A 77 7.87 6.40 13.60
C VAL A 77 9.11 7.06 12.99
N THR A 78 8.95 8.32 12.55
CA THR A 78 10.02 9.08 11.89
C THR A 78 9.74 10.59 11.98
N PRO A 79 10.75 11.47 11.91
CA PRO A 79 10.55 12.90 11.76
C PRO A 79 9.80 13.21 10.47
N PHE A 80 8.96 14.25 10.50
CA PHE A 80 8.13 14.63 9.36
C PHE A 80 8.93 15.01 8.12
N ASN A 81 10.10 15.65 8.30
CA ASN A 81 11.02 16.00 7.21
C ASN A 81 11.71 14.80 6.53
N SER A 82 11.64 13.61 7.12
CA SER A 82 12.14 12.36 6.53
C SER A 82 11.08 11.59 5.75
N ILE A 83 9.85 12.12 5.71
CA ILE A 83 8.75 11.53 4.92
C ILE A 83 8.86 12.04 3.49
N VAL A 84 8.82 11.12 2.53
CA VAL A 84 8.79 11.49 1.11
C VAL A 84 7.34 11.72 0.65
N GLU A 85 7.15 12.61 -0.32
CA GLU A 85 5.81 13.03 -0.79
C GLU A 85 4.91 11.84 -1.16
N LYS A 86 5.45 10.87 -1.89
CA LYS A 86 4.70 9.65 -2.26
C LYS A 86 4.26 8.82 -1.05
N GLU A 87 5.00 8.85 0.03
CA GLU A 87 4.60 8.17 1.28
C GLU A 87 3.37 8.85 1.90
N ILE A 88 3.24 10.16 1.73
CA ILE A 88 2.04 10.90 2.14
C ILE A 88 0.83 10.39 1.36
N ASP A 89 0.92 10.39 0.02
CA ASP A 89 -0.16 9.92 -0.85
C ASP A 89 -0.55 8.47 -0.52
N ASN A 90 0.44 7.57 -0.44
CA ASN A 90 0.21 6.17 -0.16
C ASN A 90 -0.42 5.94 1.22
N SER A 91 -0.02 6.72 2.23
CA SER A 91 -0.57 6.61 3.59
C SER A 91 -2.04 7.01 3.62
N TYR A 92 -2.41 8.12 3.00
CA TYR A 92 -3.82 8.51 2.90
C TYR A 92 -4.61 7.54 2.03
N GLN A 93 -4.06 7.10 0.90
CA GLN A 93 -4.73 6.16 0.01
C GLN A 93 -5.08 4.85 0.72
N VAL A 94 -4.14 4.23 1.43
CA VAL A 94 -4.37 2.94 2.10
C VAL A 94 -5.13 3.09 3.41
N ASN A 95 -4.68 4.01 4.30
CA ASN A 95 -5.21 4.09 5.67
C ASN A 95 -6.58 4.75 5.75
N THR A 96 -6.93 5.60 4.76
CA THR A 96 -8.15 6.42 4.82
C THR A 96 -9.03 6.23 3.58
N ILE A 97 -8.52 6.55 2.38
CA ILE A 97 -9.33 6.60 1.16
C ILE A 97 -9.87 5.23 0.79
N ALA A 98 -9.02 4.19 0.79
CA ALA A 98 -9.45 2.83 0.50
C ALA A 98 -10.52 2.34 1.49
N ALA A 99 -10.30 2.54 2.80
CA ALA A 99 -11.29 2.19 3.82
C ALA A 99 -12.61 2.95 3.61
N THR A 100 -12.55 4.26 3.28
CA THR A 100 -13.72 5.08 2.98
C THR A 100 -14.50 4.55 1.78
N LYS A 101 -13.82 4.23 0.66
CA LYS A 101 -14.44 3.67 -0.54
C LYS A 101 -15.10 2.31 -0.26
N ILE A 102 -14.46 1.45 0.51
CA ILE A 102 -15.01 0.14 0.90
C ILE A 102 -16.23 0.33 1.80
N LEU A 103 -16.17 1.21 2.80
CA LEU A 103 -17.32 1.54 3.64
C LEU A 103 -18.47 2.10 2.81
N HIS A 104 -18.21 3.03 1.89
CA HIS A 104 -19.20 3.60 0.99
C HIS A 104 -19.90 2.54 0.14
N HIS A 105 -19.14 1.55 -0.38
CA HIS A 105 -19.71 0.45 -1.17
C HIS A 105 -20.73 -0.38 -0.36
N TYR A 106 -20.44 -0.68 0.90
CA TYR A 106 -21.32 -1.48 1.76
C TYR A 106 -22.31 -0.64 2.60
N TYR A 107 -22.21 0.68 2.56
CA TYR A 107 -23.06 1.56 3.38
C TYR A 107 -24.57 1.36 3.12
N PRO A 108 -25.05 1.24 1.87
CA PRO A 108 -26.46 0.95 1.60
C PRO A 108 -26.93 -0.36 2.24
N ARG A 109 -26.05 -1.38 2.34
CA ARG A 109 -26.33 -2.64 3.03
C ARG A 109 -26.40 -2.48 4.54
N MET A 110 -25.57 -1.60 5.10
CA MET A 110 -25.58 -1.28 6.54
C MET A 110 -26.84 -0.51 6.96
N GLN A 111 -27.50 0.21 6.06
CA GLN A 111 -28.72 0.95 6.35
C GLN A 111 -29.98 0.06 6.36
N GLN A 112 -29.87 -1.18 5.98
CA GLN A 112 -30.97 -2.15 5.97
C GLN A 112 -31.21 -2.73 7.37
N ALA A 113 -32.39 -3.36 7.54
CA ALA A 113 -32.78 -3.96 8.81
C ALA A 113 -32.01 -5.26 9.13
N GLU A 114 -31.56 -5.97 8.08
CA GLU A 114 -30.82 -7.20 8.22
C GLU A 114 -29.44 -6.94 8.83
N ASP A 115 -29.00 -7.90 9.63
CA ASP A 115 -27.72 -7.82 10.30
C ASP A 115 -26.54 -7.70 9.31
N PHE A 116 -25.74 -6.67 9.54
CA PHE A 116 -24.43 -6.49 8.91
C PHE A 116 -23.41 -6.11 9.97
N TYR A 117 -22.28 -6.79 10.02
CA TYR A 117 -21.27 -6.60 11.05
C TYR A 117 -20.02 -5.96 10.44
N CYS A 118 -19.61 -4.81 10.97
CA CYS A 118 -18.45 -4.09 10.47
C CYS A 118 -17.48 -3.74 11.60
N ALA A 119 -16.18 -3.98 11.37
CA ALA A 119 -15.12 -3.47 12.24
C ALA A 119 -13.97 -2.90 11.41
N VAL A 120 -13.47 -1.75 11.82
CA VAL A 120 -12.41 -1.01 11.13
C VAL A 120 -11.29 -0.69 12.10
N MET A 121 -10.06 -0.94 11.70
CA MET A 121 -8.87 -0.67 12.50
C MET A 121 -8.52 0.82 12.45
N GLY A 122 -8.96 1.55 13.49
CA GLY A 122 -8.47 2.87 13.83
C GLY A 122 -7.07 2.82 14.48
N SER A 123 -6.84 3.70 15.41
CA SER A 123 -5.66 3.71 16.29
C SER A 123 -5.82 4.74 17.39
N ILE A 124 -5.22 4.53 18.56
CA ILE A 124 -5.09 5.57 19.59
C ILE A 124 -4.36 6.82 19.03
N ALA A 125 -3.46 6.65 18.07
CA ALA A 125 -2.78 7.75 17.39
C ALA A 125 -3.74 8.64 16.55
N GLY A 126 -4.96 8.17 16.26
CA GLY A 126 -6.03 8.96 15.66
C GLY A 126 -6.89 9.71 16.68
N LEU A 127 -6.75 9.42 17.97
CA LEU A 127 -7.54 10.03 19.05
C LEU A 127 -6.73 11.07 19.84
N VAL A 128 -5.39 11.02 19.76
CA VAL A 128 -4.46 11.95 20.41
C VAL A 128 -3.37 12.36 19.44
N SER A 129 -2.74 13.54 19.66
CA SER A 129 -1.57 13.94 18.85
C SER A 129 -0.42 12.94 19.03
N SER A 130 0.30 12.68 17.96
CA SER A 130 1.34 11.63 17.92
C SER A 130 2.60 12.11 17.21
N PRO A 131 3.45 12.96 17.83
CA PRO A 131 4.73 13.40 17.26
C PRO A 131 5.58 12.22 16.81
N LEU A 132 6.39 12.40 15.77
CA LEU A 132 7.15 11.35 15.08
C LEU A 132 6.29 10.27 14.39
N PHE A 133 4.99 10.36 14.55
CA PHE A 133 4.00 9.47 13.93
C PHE A 133 2.84 10.30 13.32
N ALA A 134 3.15 11.57 13.01
CA ALA A 134 2.17 12.59 12.65
C ALA A 134 1.34 12.21 11.42
N LEU A 135 1.99 11.74 10.34
CA LEU A 135 1.30 11.32 9.12
C LEU A 135 0.32 10.18 9.38
N TYR A 136 0.77 9.13 10.05
CA TYR A 136 -0.09 8.00 10.40
C TYR A 136 -1.25 8.44 11.30
N GLY A 137 -0.94 9.23 12.34
CA GLY A 137 -1.96 9.77 13.25
C GLY A 137 -3.03 10.56 12.51
N ALA A 138 -2.64 11.43 11.58
CA ALA A 138 -3.56 12.21 10.76
C ALA A 138 -4.48 11.32 9.89
N THR A 139 -3.93 10.27 9.25
CA THR A 139 -4.75 9.34 8.47
C THR A 139 -5.75 8.56 9.33
N LYS A 140 -5.35 8.17 10.54
CA LYS A 140 -6.24 7.46 11.48
C LYS A 140 -7.25 8.39 12.15
N ALA A 141 -6.91 9.65 12.41
CA ALA A 141 -7.86 10.66 12.91
C ALA A 141 -8.99 10.90 11.90
N ALA A 142 -8.65 11.05 10.62
CA ALA A 142 -9.65 11.18 9.56
C ALA A 142 -10.59 9.96 9.50
N LEU A 143 -10.05 8.74 9.60
CA LEU A 143 -10.84 7.52 9.59
C LEU A 143 -11.72 7.38 10.83
N CYS A 144 -11.20 7.68 12.04
CA CYS A 144 -11.98 7.63 13.29
C CYS A 144 -13.15 8.62 13.27
N SER A 145 -12.92 9.85 12.83
CA SER A 145 -13.98 10.88 12.72
C SER A 145 -15.05 10.49 11.69
N LEU A 146 -14.65 9.91 10.55
CA LEU A 146 -15.58 9.37 9.56
C LEU A 146 -16.47 8.29 10.16
N ILE A 147 -15.90 7.30 10.85
CA ILE A 147 -16.65 6.19 11.45
C ILE A 147 -17.64 6.69 12.51
N GLU A 148 -17.23 7.63 13.34
CA GLU A 148 -18.10 8.24 14.35
C GLU A 148 -19.32 8.91 13.69
N SER A 149 -19.10 9.71 12.65
CA SER A 149 -20.16 10.38 11.89
C SER A 149 -21.11 9.39 11.22
N LEU A 150 -20.56 8.36 10.54
CA LEU A 150 -21.37 7.32 9.89
C LEU A 150 -22.24 6.54 10.91
N ASN A 151 -21.77 6.28 12.10
CA ASN A 151 -22.55 5.61 13.14
C ASN A 151 -23.78 6.45 13.58
N VAL A 152 -23.63 7.79 13.66
CA VAL A 152 -24.78 8.69 13.92
C VAL A 152 -25.78 8.63 12.77
N GLU A 153 -25.33 8.64 11.53
CA GLU A 153 -26.21 8.53 10.35
C GLU A 153 -26.93 7.18 10.29
N LEU A 154 -26.23 6.06 10.60
CA LEU A 154 -26.85 4.74 10.70
C LEU A 154 -27.93 4.69 11.78
N GLU A 155 -27.69 5.29 12.94
CA GLU A 155 -28.69 5.39 13.99
C GLU A 155 -29.91 6.19 13.54
N LYS A 156 -29.72 7.31 12.85
CA LYS A 156 -30.80 8.13 12.29
C LYS A 156 -31.58 7.43 11.18
N SER A 157 -30.95 6.52 10.45
CA SER A 157 -31.64 5.69 9.45
C SER A 157 -32.50 4.57 10.06
N GLY A 158 -32.44 4.37 11.38
CA GLY A 158 -33.25 3.39 12.10
C GLY A 158 -32.69 1.97 12.10
N THR A 159 -31.51 1.73 11.56
CA THR A 159 -30.84 0.42 11.59
C THR A 159 -30.11 0.18 12.91
N ASN A 160 -30.01 -1.09 13.32
CA ASN A 160 -29.18 -1.51 14.44
C ASN A 160 -27.70 -1.76 14.05
N ASN A 161 -27.38 -1.70 12.76
CA ASN A 161 -26.01 -1.92 12.29
C ASN A 161 -25.08 -0.79 12.74
N ARG A 162 -23.88 -1.15 13.16
CA ARG A 162 -22.85 -0.20 13.64
C ARG A 162 -21.48 -0.60 13.08
N ILE A 163 -20.63 0.39 12.89
CA ILE A 163 -19.23 0.23 12.51
C ILE A 163 -18.42 0.31 13.81
N LEU A 164 -17.76 -0.78 14.18
CA LEU A 164 -16.84 -0.81 15.32
C LEU A 164 -15.52 -0.15 14.92
N ASN A 165 -15.20 0.99 15.53
CA ASN A 165 -13.86 1.56 15.49
C ASN A 165 -12.98 0.83 16.51
N VAL A 166 -12.01 0.05 16.05
CA VAL A 166 -11.01 -0.60 16.90
C VAL A 166 -9.77 0.28 16.93
N SER A 167 -9.50 0.95 18.06
CA SER A 167 -8.40 1.91 18.21
C SER A 167 -7.33 1.42 19.19
N PRO A 168 -6.50 0.41 18.81
CA PRO A 168 -5.46 -0.09 19.68
C PRO A 168 -4.28 0.90 19.77
N GLY A 169 -3.48 0.70 20.82
CA GLY A 169 -2.13 1.22 20.88
C GLY A 169 -1.12 0.31 20.18
N SER A 170 0.05 0.17 20.79
CA SER A 170 1.10 -0.71 20.29
C SER A 170 0.78 -2.17 20.62
N ILE A 171 0.58 -3.00 19.61
CA ILE A 171 0.29 -4.43 19.76
C ILE A 171 1.53 -5.26 19.39
N LYS A 172 1.99 -6.07 20.34
CA LYS A 172 3.07 -7.04 20.11
C LYS A 172 2.61 -8.13 19.13
N GLY A 173 3.54 -8.87 18.55
CA GLY A 173 3.23 -9.96 17.62
C GLY A 173 2.68 -9.48 16.28
N THR A 174 3.02 -8.25 15.86
CA THR A 174 2.63 -7.69 14.55
C THR A 174 3.85 -7.09 13.84
N ARG A 175 3.88 -7.23 12.52
CA ARG A 175 4.91 -6.57 11.68
C ARG A 175 4.84 -5.05 11.74
N PHE A 176 3.69 -4.50 12.03
CA PHE A 176 3.51 -3.06 12.24
C PHE A 176 4.36 -2.53 13.40
N ASN A 177 4.65 -3.37 14.38
CA ASN A 177 5.46 -3.03 15.55
C ASN A 177 6.91 -3.51 15.44
N GLY A 178 7.36 -3.90 14.24
CA GLY A 178 8.73 -4.34 13.96
C GLY A 178 9.04 -5.79 14.32
N GLY A 179 8.04 -6.58 14.73
CA GLY A 179 8.18 -8.01 15.03
C GLY A 179 7.63 -8.91 13.92
N ASP A 180 7.78 -10.22 14.11
CA ASP A 180 7.10 -11.23 13.29
C ASP A 180 5.63 -11.39 13.70
N ASN A 181 4.84 -12.03 12.82
CA ASN A 181 3.47 -12.38 13.16
C ASN A 181 3.44 -13.45 14.23
N ASP A 182 2.84 -13.12 15.37
CA ASP A 182 2.61 -14.06 16.48
C ASP A 182 1.11 -14.14 16.79
N LEU A 183 0.51 -15.24 16.39
CA LEU A 183 -0.92 -15.48 16.63
C LEU A 183 -1.23 -15.71 18.11
N ALA A 184 -0.29 -16.20 18.92
CA ALA A 184 -0.51 -16.37 20.36
C ALA A 184 -0.70 -15.00 21.05
N GLU A 185 0.07 -14.00 20.64
CA GLU A 185 -0.03 -12.63 21.15
C GLU A 185 -1.28 -11.87 20.65
N THR A 186 -1.79 -12.21 19.45
CA THR A 186 -2.87 -11.45 18.79
C THR A 186 -4.25 -12.12 18.87
N SER A 187 -4.34 -13.42 19.17
CA SER A 187 -5.59 -14.20 19.15
C SER A 187 -6.61 -13.70 20.20
N SER A 188 -6.17 -13.38 21.42
CA SER A 188 -7.07 -12.84 22.46
C SER A 188 -7.73 -11.55 21.99
N LEU A 189 -6.96 -10.63 21.43
CA LEU A 189 -7.45 -9.38 20.89
C LEU A 189 -8.44 -9.61 19.71
N ALA A 190 -8.14 -10.56 18.84
CA ALA A 190 -9.03 -10.91 17.73
C ALA A 190 -10.40 -11.39 18.23
N LYS A 191 -10.44 -12.25 19.25
CA LYS A 191 -11.68 -12.73 19.89
C LYS A 191 -12.49 -11.57 20.49
N GLU A 192 -11.84 -10.66 21.20
CA GLU A 192 -12.50 -9.50 21.77
C GLU A 192 -13.08 -8.57 20.68
N ILE A 193 -12.36 -8.32 19.60
CA ILE A 193 -12.85 -7.52 18.47
C ILE A 193 -14.12 -8.15 17.89
N ILE A 194 -14.10 -9.47 17.66
CA ILE A 194 -15.24 -10.21 17.13
C ILE A 194 -16.44 -10.12 18.09
N GLN A 195 -16.24 -10.29 19.38
CA GLN A 195 -17.28 -10.17 20.38
C GLN A 195 -17.89 -8.77 20.42
N ARG A 196 -17.03 -7.73 20.41
CA ARG A 196 -17.46 -6.33 20.39
C ARG A 196 -18.22 -5.97 19.12
N LYS A 197 -17.81 -6.51 17.98
CA LYS A 197 -18.54 -6.36 16.72
C LYS A 197 -19.97 -6.91 16.83
N TYR A 198 -20.15 -8.07 17.42
CA TYR A 198 -21.48 -8.67 17.62
C TYR A 198 -22.35 -7.89 18.64
N SER A 199 -21.74 -7.27 19.64
CA SER A 199 -22.46 -6.43 20.62
C SER A 199 -22.79 -5.04 20.10
N ARG A 200 -22.54 -4.73 18.82
CA ARG A 200 -22.79 -3.43 18.20
C ARG A 200 -22.07 -2.25 18.87
N SER A 201 -20.93 -2.53 19.50
CA SER A 201 -20.07 -1.46 20.03
C SER A 201 -19.58 -0.56 18.91
N THR A 202 -19.49 0.74 19.16
CA THR A 202 -19.03 1.73 18.17
C THR A 202 -17.55 2.08 18.33
N LEU A 203 -16.99 1.91 19.53
CA LEU A 203 -15.58 2.14 19.82
C LEU A 203 -15.05 1.04 20.74
N TYR A 204 -13.86 0.55 20.42
CA TYR A 204 -13.10 -0.34 21.28
C TYR A 204 -11.64 0.08 21.32
N ILE A 205 -11.16 0.40 22.49
CA ILE A 205 -9.75 0.69 22.81
C ILE A 205 -9.26 -0.43 23.74
N PRO A 206 -8.43 -1.37 23.25
CA PRO A 206 -7.83 -2.39 24.12
C PRO A 206 -7.05 -1.76 25.26
N GLN A 207 -7.16 -2.33 26.47
CA GLN A 207 -6.51 -1.82 27.69
C GLN A 207 -6.91 -0.37 28.04
N TYR A 208 -8.18 -0.01 27.76
CA TYR A 208 -8.65 1.37 28.00
C TYR A 208 -8.52 1.78 29.46
N GLU A 209 -9.06 0.99 30.38
CA GLU A 209 -9.08 1.35 31.82
C GLU A 209 -7.67 1.33 32.43
N GLU A 210 -6.82 0.39 31.99
CA GLU A 210 -5.47 0.20 32.54
C GLU A 210 -4.47 1.25 32.01
N ILE A 211 -4.60 1.69 30.75
CA ILE A 211 -3.59 2.51 30.09
C ILE A 211 -4.21 3.75 29.42
N TYR A 212 -5.16 3.55 28.48
CA TYR A 212 -5.50 4.61 27.55
C TYR A 212 -6.44 5.66 28.09
N LYS A 213 -7.21 5.38 29.13
CA LYS A 213 -7.97 6.37 29.89
C LYS A 213 -7.06 7.48 30.45
N GLY A 214 -5.93 7.06 31.03
CA GLY A 214 -4.93 8.02 31.53
C GLY A 214 -4.21 8.77 30.39
N VAL A 215 -3.93 8.10 29.27
CA VAL A 215 -3.33 8.71 28.07
C VAL A 215 -4.24 9.80 27.50
N ILE A 216 -5.52 9.48 27.28
CA ILE A 216 -6.52 10.42 26.74
C ILE A 216 -6.76 11.56 27.72
N GLY A 217 -6.86 11.28 29.03
CA GLY A 217 -7.05 12.29 30.05
C GLY A 217 -5.89 13.30 30.08
N ARG A 218 -4.64 12.86 30.04
CA ARG A 218 -3.48 13.77 29.94
C ARG A 218 -3.52 14.62 28.67
N TYR A 219 -3.84 14.01 27.53
CA TYR A 219 -3.96 14.73 26.26
C TYR A 219 -5.04 15.81 26.32
N GLN A 220 -6.20 15.51 26.93
CA GLN A 220 -7.30 16.47 27.07
C GLN A 220 -6.97 17.61 28.05
N THR A 221 -6.13 17.32 29.07
CA THR A 221 -5.72 18.32 30.05
C THR A 221 -4.70 19.29 29.47
N ASP A 222 -3.65 18.79 28.80
CA ASP A 222 -2.60 19.58 28.15
C ASP A 222 -2.06 18.82 26.93
N SER A 223 -2.61 19.12 25.77
CA SER A 223 -2.21 18.47 24.52
C SER A 223 -0.78 18.81 24.08
N HIS A 224 -0.27 20.00 24.47
CA HIS A 224 1.08 20.43 24.13
C HIS A 224 2.12 19.67 24.95
N GLN A 225 1.98 19.68 26.29
CA GLN A 225 2.88 18.93 27.15
C GLN A 225 2.83 17.42 26.87
N PHE A 226 1.62 16.89 26.64
CA PHE A 226 1.46 15.50 26.20
C PHE A 226 2.24 15.20 24.90
N GLY A 227 2.23 16.14 23.95
CA GLY A 227 2.99 16.03 22.71
C GLY A 227 4.51 15.96 22.96
N LEU A 228 5.05 16.81 23.81
CA LEU A 228 6.47 16.80 24.19
C LEU A 228 6.87 15.46 24.85
N ASP A 229 6.11 15.02 25.83
CA ASP A 229 6.35 13.75 26.54
C ASP A 229 6.28 12.54 25.57
N SER A 230 5.33 12.57 24.63
CA SER A 230 5.17 11.53 23.60
C SER A 230 6.32 11.50 22.62
N TYR A 231 6.89 12.65 22.27
CA TYR A 231 8.09 12.75 21.43
C TYR A 231 9.28 12.09 22.12
N ASP A 232 9.55 12.49 23.35
CA ASP A 232 10.70 11.98 24.13
C ASP A 232 10.57 10.47 24.37
N TYR A 233 9.38 9.99 24.70
CA TYR A 233 9.10 8.56 24.83
C TYR A 233 9.41 7.78 23.54
N LYS A 234 8.99 8.27 22.38
CA LYS A 234 9.25 7.59 21.11
C LYS A 234 10.71 7.59 20.70
N MET A 235 11.44 8.68 21.00
CA MET A 235 12.87 8.74 20.80
C MET A 235 13.59 7.70 21.67
N ALA A 236 13.19 7.56 22.94
CA ALA A 236 13.80 6.60 23.88
C ALA A 236 13.47 5.13 23.54
N CYS A 237 12.31 4.85 22.93
CA CYS A 237 11.88 3.48 22.65
C CYS A 237 12.62 2.76 21.50
N GLY A 238 13.53 3.42 20.79
CA GLY A 238 14.27 2.82 19.68
C GLY A 238 13.44 2.38 18.47
N ARG A 239 12.21 2.85 18.35
CA ARG A 239 11.28 2.51 17.24
C ARG A 239 11.47 3.35 15.99
N PHE A 240 12.51 4.13 15.98
CA PHE A 240 12.80 5.03 14.89
C PHE A 240 13.15 4.26 13.61
N ASN A 241 12.44 4.56 12.52
CA ASN A 241 12.70 3.95 11.24
C ASN A 241 12.88 5.04 10.17
N ASP A 242 14.14 5.27 9.80
CA ASP A 242 14.50 6.28 8.79
C ASP A 242 14.25 5.82 7.34
N LYS A 243 14.06 4.52 7.14
CA LYS A 243 13.83 4.00 5.78
C LYS A 243 12.38 4.25 5.37
N PRO A 244 12.14 4.92 4.23
CA PRO A 244 10.80 5.03 3.67
C PRO A 244 10.15 3.65 3.51
N GLN A 245 8.88 3.53 3.86
CA GLN A 245 8.10 2.29 3.67
C GLN A 245 7.54 2.20 2.25
N ILE A 246 8.33 2.63 1.28
CA ILE A 246 8.02 2.53 -0.13
C ILE A 246 9.17 1.84 -0.85
N VAL A 247 8.83 1.01 -1.81
CA VAL A 247 9.79 0.41 -2.74
C VAL A 247 9.88 1.31 -3.96
N VAL A 248 11.02 1.95 -4.14
CA VAL A 248 11.29 2.78 -5.32
C VAL A 248 11.87 1.90 -6.43
N GLY A 249 11.18 1.87 -7.57
CA GLY A 249 11.65 1.20 -8.77
C GLY A 249 12.22 2.19 -9.78
N TYR A 250 13.25 1.79 -10.50
CA TYR A 250 13.82 2.55 -11.60
C TYR A 250 13.96 1.68 -12.85
N LEU A 251 13.71 2.27 -13.98
CA LEU A 251 14.10 1.73 -15.28
C LEU A 251 14.42 2.86 -16.25
N SER A 252 15.22 2.56 -17.26
CA SER A 252 15.57 3.51 -18.31
C SER A 252 15.23 2.98 -19.70
N GLY A 253 15.02 3.90 -20.62
CA GLY A 253 14.79 3.56 -22.02
C GLY A 253 14.73 4.76 -22.94
N THR A 254 14.81 4.52 -24.24
CA THR A 254 14.60 5.58 -25.25
C THR A 254 13.12 5.87 -25.45
N PHE A 255 12.26 4.85 -25.36
CA PHE A 255 10.81 4.90 -25.56
C PHE A 255 10.36 5.58 -26.86
N ASP A 256 11.19 5.42 -27.91
CA ASP A 256 10.87 5.89 -29.24
C ASP A 256 9.86 4.94 -29.90
N LEU A 257 8.92 5.50 -30.70
CA LEU A 257 7.80 4.74 -31.26
C LEU A 257 7.10 3.90 -30.21
N PHE A 258 6.55 4.58 -29.18
CA PHE A 258 5.92 3.91 -28.03
C PHE A 258 4.88 2.87 -28.46
N HIS A 259 5.00 1.65 -27.94
CA HIS A 259 4.16 0.52 -28.32
C HIS A 259 3.81 -0.36 -27.11
N ILE A 260 2.98 -1.39 -27.34
CA ILE A 260 2.47 -2.28 -26.28
C ILE A 260 3.59 -2.94 -25.46
N GLY A 261 4.75 -3.22 -26.05
CA GLY A 261 5.91 -3.77 -25.34
C GLY A 261 6.41 -2.83 -24.26
N HIS A 262 6.51 -1.53 -24.57
CA HIS A 262 6.86 -0.50 -23.58
C HIS A 262 5.81 -0.38 -22.47
N LEU A 263 4.51 -0.35 -22.84
CA LEU A 263 3.42 -0.29 -21.87
C LEU A 263 3.44 -1.48 -20.91
N ASN A 264 3.64 -2.69 -21.42
CA ASN A 264 3.71 -3.90 -20.60
C ASN A 264 4.91 -3.91 -19.65
N LEU A 265 6.06 -3.38 -20.10
CA LEU A 265 7.24 -3.19 -19.24
C LEU A 265 6.92 -2.27 -18.06
N LEU A 266 6.34 -1.11 -18.34
CA LEU A 266 5.95 -0.13 -17.29
C LEU A 266 4.91 -0.70 -16.33
N LYS A 267 3.91 -1.41 -16.86
CA LYS A 267 2.88 -2.07 -16.03
C LYS A 267 3.48 -3.14 -15.12
N ARG A 268 4.37 -3.99 -15.63
CA ARG A 268 5.05 -5.02 -14.84
C ARG A 268 5.95 -4.39 -13.77
N ALA A 269 6.76 -3.39 -14.15
CA ALA A 269 7.61 -2.66 -13.21
C ALA A 269 6.80 -2.08 -12.05
N LYS A 270 5.66 -1.44 -12.34
CA LYS A 270 4.76 -0.88 -11.33
C LYS A 270 4.19 -1.93 -10.37
N GLN A 271 3.98 -3.16 -10.82
CA GLN A 271 3.54 -4.25 -9.93
C GLN A 271 4.60 -4.69 -8.91
N HIS A 272 5.85 -4.29 -9.13
CA HIS A 272 6.99 -4.63 -8.27
C HIS A 272 7.53 -3.44 -7.46
N CYS A 273 6.89 -2.27 -7.50
CA CYS A 273 7.31 -1.11 -6.72
C CYS A 273 6.11 -0.22 -6.36
N ASP A 274 6.26 0.57 -5.31
CA ASP A 274 5.27 1.56 -4.90
C ASP A 274 5.43 2.88 -5.68
N PHE A 275 6.68 3.20 -6.10
CA PHE A 275 7.01 4.42 -6.83
C PHE A 275 7.94 4.10 -8.01
N LEU A 276 7.42 4.25 -9.24
CA LEU A 276 8.19 3.97 -10.46
C LEU A 276 8.77 5.25 -11.06
N VAL A 277 10.09 5.33 -11.10
CA VAL A 277 10.83 6.37 -11.79
C VAL A 277 11.32 5.85 -13.14
N VAL A 278 11.06 6.61 -14.19
CA VAL A 278 11.46 6.25 -15.57
C VAL A 278 12.48 7.25 -16.10
N GLY A 279 13.66 6.76 -16.39
CA GLY A 279 14.72 7.52 -17.07
C GLY A 279 14.54 7.48 -18.58
N ILE A 280 14.51 8.66 -19.24
CA ILE A 280 14.38 8.73 -20.70
C ILE A 280 15.71 9.20 -21.29
N HIS A 281 16.29 8.39 -22.17
CA HIS A 281 17.49 8.76 -22.93
C HIS A 281 17.17 9.89 -23.91
N LYS A 282 18.00 10.94 -23.93
CA LYS A 282 17.82 12.09 -24.83
C LYS A 282 17.84 11.64 -26.31
N ASP A 283 18.68 10.68 -26.61
CA ASP A 283 18.85 10.13 -27.94
C ASP A 283 19.07 8.60 -27.90
N ALA A 284 19.29 7.99 -29.05
CA ALA A 284 19.60 6.57 -29.16
C ALA A 284 20.99 6.33 -29.79
N PHE A 285 21.89 7.32 -29.75
CA PHE A 285 23.21 7.24 -30.39
C PHE A 285 24.06 6.12 -29.80
N HIS A 286 23.93 5.85 -28.50
CA HIS A 286 24.58 4.72 -27.85
C HIS A 286 24.18 3.33 -28.44
N LYS A 287 23.04 3.27 -29.16
CA LYS A 287 22.57 2.08 -29.90
C LYS A 287 22.79 2.20 -31.40
N GLY A 288 23.54 3.22 -31.88
CA GLY A 288 23.74 3.49 -33.31
C GLY A 288 22.44 3.85 -34.04
N LYS A 289 21.44 4.43 -33.36
CA LYS A 289 20.11 4.72 -33.92
C LYS A 289 19.75 6.18 -33.69
N SER A 290 18.98 6.78 -34.60
CA SER A 290 18.30 8.06 -34.41
C SER A 290 16.89 7.82 -33.83
N THR A 291 16.33 8.81 -33.14
CA THR A 291 14.95 8.78 -32.66
C THR A 291 14.02 9.42 -33.69
N PHE A 292 12.82 8.87 -33.83
CA PHE A 292 11.74 9.45 -34.66
C PHE A 292 10.96 10.52 -33.90
N ILE A 293 10.67 10.25 -32.61
CA ILE A 293 9.90 11.14 -31.76
C ILE A 293 10.88 12.01 -30.98
N PRO A 294 10.72 13.36 -30.98
CA PRO A 294 11.53 14.27 -30.18
C PRO A 294 11.55 13.90 -28.69
N TYR A 295 12.61 14.29 -28.00
CA TYR A 295 12.79 13.93 -26.58
C TYR A 295 11.64 14.43 -25.72
N GLU A 296 11.24 15.67 -25.89
CA GLU A 296 10.18 16.32 -25.12
C GLU A 296 8.83 15.61 -25.27
N GLU A 297 8.49 15.18 -26.48
CA GLU A 297 7.27 14.44 -26.75
C GLU A 297 7.30 13.04 -26.12
N ARG A 298 8.44 12.36 -26.15
CA ARG A 298 8.62 11.06 -25.48
C ARG A 298 8.48 11.19 -23.97
N VAL A 299 9.02 12.26 -23.38
CA VAL A 299 8.86 12.60 -21.97
C VAL A 299 7.38 12.77 -21.63
N GLU A 300 6.64 13.53 -22.44
CA GLU A 300 5.21 13.79 -22.18
C GLU A 300 4.36 12.52 -22.32
N ILE A 301 4.63 11.70 -23.34
CA ILE A 301 3.96 10.39 -23.51
C ILE A 301 4.16 9.52 -22.26
N ILE A 302 5.40 9.38 -21.79
CA ILE A 302 5.70 8.52 -20.64
C ILE A 302 5.13 9.10 -19.35
N ARG A 303 5.15 10.41 -19.18
CA ARG A 303 4.55 11.11 -18.02
C ARG A 303 3.04 10.87 -17.93
N SER A 304 2.36 10.73 -19.05
CA SER A 304 0.92 10.47 -19.14
C SER A 304 0.53 9.02 -18.87
N ILE A 305 1.50 8.11 -18.70
CA ILE A 305 1.22 6.69 -18.44
C ILE A 305 0.92 6.48 -16.94
N LYS A 306 -0.28 6.02 -16.62
CA LYS A 306 -0.75 5.81 -15.24
C LYS A 306 0.14 4.92 -14.34
N TYR A 307 1.06 4.17 -14.92
CA TYR A 307 2.00 3.32 -14.18
C TYR A 307 3.28 4.04 -13.78
N VAL A 308 3.50 5.28 -14.27
CA VAL A 308 4.73 6.06 -14.06
C VAL A 308 4.46 7.17 -13.06
N ASP A 309 5.23 7.19 -11.97
CA ASP A 309 5.09 8.22 -10.95
C ASP A 309 6.01 9.42 -11.19
N ARG A 310 7.17 9.20 -11.82
CA ARG A 310 8.13 10.25 -12.12
C ARG A 310 8.93 9.96 -13.37
N VAL A 311 9.14 10.99 -14.19
CA VAL A 311 10.02 10.91 -15.36
C VAL A 311 11.23 11.82 -15.13
N ILE A 312 12.42 11.32 -15.46
CA ILE A 312 13.69 12.05 -15.36
C ILE A 312 14.51 11.86 -16.65
N PRO A 313 15.46 12.75 -16.95
CA PRO A 313 16.52 12.45 -17.93
C PRO A 313 17.31 11.23 -17.46
N SER A 314 17.61 10.30 -18.38
CA SER A 314 18.48 9.16 -18.09
C SER A 314 19.94 9.57 -18.17
N GLU A 315 20.77 8.94 -17.35
CA GLU A 315 22.23 8.96 -17.48
C GLU A 315 22.70 7.85 -18.45
N PRO A 316 23.95 7.91 -18.92
CA PRO A 316 24.51 6.86 -19.79
C PRO A 316 24.51 5.46 -19.15
N GLU A 317 24.75 5.41 -17.84
CA GLU A 317 24.72 4.19 -17.04
C GLU A 317 23.63 4.31 -15.96
N ASP A 318 22.82 3.26 -15.78
CA ASP A 318 21.69 3.30 -14.82
C ASP A 318 22.15 3.45 -13.37
N ASN A 319 23.33 2.90 -13.04
CA ASN A 319 23.90 3.07 -11.70
C ASN A 319 24.37 4.52 -11.42
N ASP A 320 24.64 5.34 -12.46
CA ASP A 320 24.98 6.76 -12.26
C ASP A 320 23.82 7.54 -11.61
N ILE A 321 22.58 7.21 -11.94
CA ILE A 321 21.39 7.77 -11.31
C ILE A 321 21.42 7.55 -9.79
N TYR A 322 21.84 6.37 -9.36
CA TYR A 322 21.98 6.02 -7.95
C TYR A 322 23.20 6.69 -7.30
N VAL A 323 24.36 6.65 -7.94
CA VAL A 323 25.64 7.19 -7.44
C VAL A 323 25.57 8.71 -7.29
N LYS A 324 25.02 9.42 -8.29
CA LYS A 324 24.88 10.87 -8.30
C LYS A 324 23.74 11.37 -7.40
N ASN A 325 23.08 10.50 -6.62
CA ASN A 325 21.94 10.84 -5.77
C ASN A 325 20.75 11.49 -6.51
N ILE A 326 20.59 11.25 -7.81
CA ILE A 326 19.45 11.75 -8.57
C ILE A 326 18.19 11.05 -8.09
N VAL A 327 18.24 9.71 -7.98
CA VAL A 327 17.23 8.86 -7.36
C VAL A 327 17.92 7.70 -6.63
N LYS A 328 17.58 7.48 -5.37
CA LYS A 328 17.85 6.21 -4.68
C LYS A 328 16.68 5.28 -4.96
N TYR A 329 16.95 4.12 -5.53
CA TYR A 329 15.95 3.11 -5.84
C TYR A 329 16.31 1.78 -5.19
N ASP A 330 15.29 1.00 -4.89
CA ASP A 330 15.41 -0.33 -4.28
C ASP A 330 15.39 -1.43 -5.34
N ARG A 331 14.83 -1.13 -6.53
CA ARG A 331 14.71 -2.08 -7.64
C ARG A 331 15.07 -1.44 -8.96
N LEU A 332 15.94 -2.12 -9.71
CA LEU A 332 16.27 -1.79 -11.10
C LEU A 332 15.57 -2.79 -12.03
N PHE A 333 14.72 -2.30 -12.92
CA PHE A 333 13.98 -3.14 -13.86
C PHE A 333 14.59 -3.10 -15.26
N VAL A 334 14.71 -4.26 -15.88
CA VAL A 334 15.34 -4.40 -17.20
C VAL A 334 14.77 -5.61 -17.96
N GLY A 335 14.91 -5.61 -19.27
CA GLY A 335 14.59 -6.77 -20.11
C GLY A 335 15.55 -7.95 -19.87
N SER A 336 15.03 -9.16 -19.98
CA SER A 336 15.82 -10.39 -19.76
C SER A 336 16.96 -10.60 -20.78
N ASP A 337 16.92 -9.92 -21.90
CA ASP A 337 17.95 -9.88 -22.92
C ASP A 337 19.27 -9.25 -22.45
N TYR A 338 19.24 -8.48 -21.37
CA TYR A 338 20.42 -7.88 -20.75
C TYR A 338 21.06 -8.77 -19.67
N LYS A 339 20.38 -9.84 -19.22
CA LYS A 339 20.92 -10.73 -18.19
C LYS A 339 22.16 -11.44 -18.67
N GLY A 340 23.24 -11.41 -17.85
CA GLY A 340 24.52 -12.01 -18.19
C GLY A 340 25.40 -11.19 -19.14
N THR A 341 24.95 -9.99 -19.55
CA THR A 341 25.82 -9.07 -20.29
C THR A 341 26.91 -8.50 -19.38
N GLU A 342 28.06 -8.11 -19.89
CA GLU A 342 29.15 -7.51 -19.11
C GLU A 342 28.68 -6.29 -18.32
N ARG A 343 27.84 -5.45 -18.90
CA ARG A 343 27.27 -4.27 -18.24
C ARG A 343 26.44 -4.67 -17.00
N PHE A 344 25.53 -5.63 -17.13
CA PHE A 344 24.66 -6.02 -16.03
C PHE A 344 25.37 -6.88 -14.98
N ASN A 345 26.38 -7.66 -15.36
CA ASN A 345 27.25 -8.33 -14.39
C ASN A 345 28.00 -7.30 -13.51
N ARG A 346 28.44 -6.17 -14.08
CA ARG A 346 29.00 -5.06 -13.30
C ARG A 346 27.98 -4.42 -12.37
N TYR A 347 26.72 -4.27 -12.82
CA TYR A 347 25.64 -3.72 -11.97
C TYR A 347 25.28 -4.67 -10.82
N GLU A 348 25.17 -5.96 -11.08
CA GLU A 348 24.92 -6.96 -10.03
C GLU A 348 26.02 -6.91 -8.95
N ALA A 349 27.29 -6.85 -9.34
CA ALA A 349 28.40 -6.69 -8.41
C ALA A 349 28.36 -5.35 -7.66
N PHE A 350 28.02 -4.25 -8.34
CA PHE A 350 27.93 -2.93 -7.73
C PHE A 350 26.81 -2.82 -6.70
N PHE A 351 25.66 -3.47 -6.93
CA PHE A 351 24.49 -3.40 -6.07
C PHE A 351 24.42 -4.47 -4.97
N ALA A 352 25.33 -5.45 -4.99
CA ALA A 352 25.30 -6.60 -4.08
C ALA A 352 25.26 -6.23 -2.58
N ASP A 353 25.93 -5.13 -2.21
CA ASP A 353 26.03 -4.61 -0.82
C ASP A 353 25.12 -3.40 -0.55
N LYS A 354 24.31 -2.96 -1.52
CA LYS A 354 23.51 -1.73 -1.45
C LYS A 354 22.01 -1.98 -1.28
N GLY A 355 21.61 -3.25 -1.22
CA GLY A 355 20.20 -3.62 -1.06
C GLY A 355 19.32 -3.32 -2.27
N VAL A 356 19.91 -3.11 -3.46
CA VAL A 356 19.18 -2.91 -4.71
C VAL A 356 19.01 -4.24 -5.43
N GLU A 357 17.77 -4.60 -5.74
CA GLU A 357 17.43 -5.82 -6.49
C GLU A 357 17.32 -5.50 -7.99
N ILE A 358 18.01 -6.28 -8.86
CA ILE A 358 17.85 -6.19 -10.32
C ILE A 358 16.81 -7.22 -10.76
N ILE A 359 15.70 -6.77 -11.33
CA ILE A 359 14.60 -7.63 -11.79
C ILE A 359 14.58 -7.66 -13.31
N TYR A 360 14.74 -8.86 -13.87
CA TYR A 360 14.73 -9.12 -15.30
C TYR A 360 13.37 -9.57 -15.78
N PHE A 361 12.73 -8.78 -16.66
CA PHE A 361 11.43 -9.13 -17.22
C PHE A 361 11.56 -9.87 -18.55
N PRO A 362 10.74 -10.90 -18.79
CA PRO A 362 10.71 -11.59 -20.06
C PRO A 362 10.26 -10.64 -21.17
N TYR A 363 10.84 -10.84 -22.36
CA TYR A 363 10.48 -10.08 -23.55
C TYR A 363 8.99 -10.23 -23.89
N THR A 364 8.32 -9.13 -24.21
CA THR A 364 6.92 -9.15 -24.65
C THR A 364 6.87 -9.50 -26.14
N GLN A 365 6.26 -10.62 -26.49
CA GLN A 365 5.96 -10.94 -27.90
C GLN A 365 4.91 -9.96 -28.44
N GLY A 366 5.12 -9.41 -29.62
CA GLY A 366 4.22 -8.44 -30.23
C GLY A 366 4.97 -7.36 -30.98
N THR A 367 4.34 -6.20 -31.18
CA THR A 367 4.93 -5.04 -31.86
C THR A 367 6.22 -4.59 -31.18
N SER A 368 7.28 -4.41 -31.94
CA SER A 368 8.56 -3.86 -31.46
C SER A 368 8.96 -2.60 -32.23
N SER A 369 9.79 -1.77 -31.61
CA SER A 369 10.32 -0.56 -32.26
C SER A 369 11.09 -0.91 -33.57
N THR A 370 11.71 -2.08 -33.64
CA THR A 370 12.38 -2.53 -34.84
C THR A 370 11.38 -2.80 -35.96
N GLN A 371 10.33 -3.57 -35.71
CA GLN A 371 9.26 -3.83 -36.70
C GLN A 371 8.61 -2.52 -37.19
N LEU A 372 8.37 -1.55 -36.29
CA LEU A 372 7.83 -0.27 -36.70
C LEU A 372 8.78 0.54 -37.56
N ARG A 373 10.08 0.53 -37.26
CA ARG A 373 11.13 1.16 -38.09
C ARG A 373 11.22 0.55 -39.47
N ASP A 374 11.21 -0.77 -39.55
CA ASP A 374 11.29 -1.51 -40.82
C ASP A 374 10.08 -1.19 -41.69
N ALA A 375 8.88 -1.15 -41.11
CA ALA A 375 7.68 -0.77 -41.83
C ALA A 375 7.73 0.68 -42.36
N LEU A 376 8.22 1.62 -41.54
CA LEU A 376 8.41 3.03 -41.94
C LEU A 376 9.46 3.16 -43.07
N ALA A 377 10.57 2.41 -43.01
CA ALA A 377 11.60 2.43 -44.05
C ALA A 377 11.06 1.96 -45.39
N VAL A 378 10.23 0.89 -45.41
CA VAL A 378 9.58 0.38 -46.63
C VAL A 378 8.61 1.40 -47.24
N ILE A 379 7.90 2.17 -46.42
CA ILE A 379 7.00 3.23 -46.91
C ILE A 379 7.79 4.38 -47.53
N SER A 380 8.86 4.83 -46.86
CA SER A 380 9.73 5.93 -47.34
C SER A 380 10.49 5.57 -48.63
N SER A 381 10.76 4.29 -48.90
CA SER A 381 11.41 3.85 -50.13
C SER A 381 10.47 3.76 -51.34
N LYS A 382 9.16 3.90 -51.15
CA LYS A 382 8.11 3.85 -52.20
C LYS A 382 7.62 5.24 -52.63
N GLN A 383 8.12 6.27 -51.99
CA GLN A 383 7.91 7.68 -52.38
C GLN A 383 9.15 8.23 -53.10
#